data_293d42b48e63ce190a0df76e147c8452
#
_entry.id   293d42b48e63ce190a0df76e147c8452
#
_cell.length_a   1.000
_cell.length_b   1.000
_cell.length_c   1.000
_cell.angle_alpha   90.00
_cell.angle_beta   90.00
_cell.angle_gamma   90.00
#
_symmetry.space_group_name_H-M   'P 1'
#
loop_
_entity.id
_entity.type
_entity.pdbx_description
1 polymer ?
#
loop_
_entity_poly.entity_id
_entity_poly.type
_entity_poly.pdbx_seq_one_letter_code
_entity_poly.pdbx_strand_id
1 'polypeptide(L)'
;LKTIFKNTAWCLRLIYRSNKVLFTGVFIFGIFVSVVPFFQNRVFSQLIDSLVYGQTYWITTFFLFIGIMALNSTFFYLQSQLNRVLDIQLQAHLRKLFIGKVTTLDYQHLEGKDTSNLISKVDEEFGWRIRQTLSDANSIFTSLLSLLTVSIILLPKFPFLWLIIFLSQVPQYFF
;
A
#
# COMPACT_ATOMS: atom_id res chain seq x y z
N LEU A 1 -9.66 3.01 20.09
CA LEU A 1 -8.44 3.38 19.37
C LEU A 1 -7.24 2.53 19.81
N LYS A 2 -6.86 2.45 21.11
CA LYS A 2 -5.72 1.64 21.60
C LYS A 2 -5.78 0.16 21.17
N THR A 3 -6.97 -0.45 21.20
CA THR A 3 -7.16 -1.85 20.81
C THR A 3 -6.97 -2.07 19.32
N ILE A 4 -7.44 -1.14 18.49
CA ILE A 4 -7.27 -1.20 17.04
C ILE A 4 -5.78 -1.12 16.69
N PHE A 5 -5.05 -0.14 17.22
CA PHE A 5 -3.60 -0.01 16.99
C PHE A 5 -2.81 -1.26 17.43
N LYS A 6 -3.18 -1.85 18.57
CA LYS A 6 -2.54 -3.08 19.06
C LYS A 6 -2.77 -4.25 18.10
N ASN A 7 -3.99 -4.40 17.59
CA ASN A 7 -4.34 -5.46 16.66
C ASN A 7 -3.65 -5.28 15.30
N THR A 8 -3.64 -4.05 14.77
CA THR A 8 -2.94 -3.73 13.51
C THR A 8 -1.43 -3.98 13.63
N ALA A 9 -0.81 -3.54 14.73
CA ALA A 9 0.60 -3.79 14.99
C ALA A 9 0.92 -5.29 15.14
N TRP A 10 0.03 -6.06 15.73
CA TRP A 10 0.16 -7.51 15.82
C TRP A 10 0.07 -8.16 14.41
N CYS A 11 -0.90 -7.77 13.60
CA CYS A 11 -1.03 -8.24 12.21
C CYS A 11 0.23 -7.93 11.39
N LEU A 12 0.71 -6.70 11.43
CA LEU A 12 1.93 -6.30 10.71
C LEU A 12 3.16 -7.09 11.17
N ARG A 13 3.28 -7.35 12.48
CA ARG A 13 4.38 -8.18 13.02
C ARG A 13 4.29 -9.62 12.52
N LEU A 14 3.09 -10.16 12.41
CA LEU A 14 2.85 -11.51 11.90
C LEU A 14 3.22 -11.60 10.41
N ILE A 15 2.83 -10.60 9.61
CA ILE A 15 3.19 -10.49 8.20
C ILE A 15 4.71 -10.37 8.02
N TYR A 16 5.36 -9.51 8.82
CA TYR A 16 6.81 -9.35 8.81
C TYR A 16 7.55 -10.65 9.16
N ARG A 17 7.01 -11.43 10.11
CA ARG A 17 7.58 -12.75 10.47
C ARG A 17 7.40 -13.80 9.38
N SER A 18 6.36 -13.71 8.57
CA SER A 18 6.12 -14.63 7.46
C SER A 18 7.23 -14.52 6.40
N ASN A 19 7.51 -13.30 5.93
CA ASN A 19 8.62 -13.07 5.00
C ASN A 19 9.12 -11.63 5.08
N LYS A 20 10.26 -11.44 5.76
CA LYS A 20 10.89 -10.13 5.97
C LYS A 20 11.29 -9.45 4.67
N VAL A 21 11.82 -10.21 3.71
CA VAL A 21 12.35 -9.68 2.45
C VAL A 21 11.22 -9.13 1.58
N LEU A 22 10.15 -9.91 1.41
CA LEU A 22 8.99 -9.47 0.62
C LEU A 22 8.29 -8.28 1.27
N PHE A 23 8.10 -8.31 2.59
CA PHE A 23 7.49 -7.19 3.31
C PHE A 23 8.29 -5.90 3.11
N THR A 24 9.61 -5.95 3.33
CA THR A 24 10.47 -4.77 3.13
C THR A 24 10.48 -4.32 1.66
N GLY A 25 10.49 -5.27 0.72
CA GLY A 25 10.42 -4.98 -0.72
C GLY A 25 9.17 -4.20 -1.10
N VAL A 26 7.99 -4.60 -0.61
CA VAL A 26 6.71 -3.90 -0.87
C VAL A 26 6.79 -2.43 -0.44
N PHE A 27 7.35 -2.15 0.72
CA PHE A 27 7.49 -0.77 1.23
C PHE A 27 8.53 0.03 0.45
N ILE A 28 9.67 -0.57 0.08
CA ILE A 28 10.70 0.10 -0.75
C ILE A 28 10.10 0.47 -2.12
N PHE A 29 9.46 -0.46 -2.81
CA PHE A 29 8.80 -0.14 -4.08
C PHE A 29 7.65 0.86 -3.91
N GLY A 30 6.96 0.84 -2.78
CA GLY A 30 5.95 1.84 -2.42
C GLY A 30 6.51 3.27 -2.37
N ILE A 31 7.75 3.45 -1.91
CA ILE A 31 8.44 4.74 -1.93
C ILE A 31 8.64 5.21 -3.39
N PHE A 32 9.14 4.33 -4.27
CA PHE A 32 9.34 4.68 -5.68
C PHE A 32 8.03 5.04 -6.37
N VAL A 33 6.97 4.24 -6.18
CA VAL A 33 5.64 4.49 -6.75
C VAL A 33 5.05 5.82 -6.25
N SER A 34 5.37 6.25 -5.03
CA SER A 34 4.89 7.52 -4.47
C SER A 34 5.69 8.75 -4.97
N VAL A 35 6.99 8.57 -5.23
CA VAL A 35 7.90 9.68 -5.58
C VAL A 35 8.00 9.91 -7.10
N VAL A 36 7.99 8.84 -7.90
CA VAL A 36 8.14 8.95 -9.37
C VAL A 36 7.06 9.82 -10.04
N PRO A 37 5.78 9.78 -9.67
CA PRO A 37 4.75 10.66 -10.25
C PRO A 37 5.06 12.15 -10.12
N PHE A 38 5.78 12.54 -9.08
CA PHE A 38 6.23 13.92 -8.93
C PHE A 38 7.17 14.35 -10.05
N PHE A 39 8.19 13.54 -10.34
CA PHE A 39 9.11 13.81 -11.46
C PHE A 39 8.38 13.77 -12.80
N GLN A 40 7.44 12.84 -12.96
CA GLN A 40 6.58 12.73 -14.13
C GLN A 40 5.80 14.03 -14.37
N ASN A 41 5.15 14.57 -13.34
CA ASN A 41 4.37 15.82 -13.44
C ASN A 41 5.27 17.02 -13.76
N ARG A 42 6.48 17.06 -13.18
CA ARG A 42 7.42 18.14 -13.47
C ARG A 42 7.90 18.12 -14.93
N VAL A 43 8.24 16.95 -15.45
CA VAL A 43 8.66 16.79 -16.85
C VAL A 43 7.49 17.06 -17.80
N PHE A 44 6.26 16.67 -17.42
CA PHE A 44 5.05 16.99 -18.17
C PHE A 44 4.82 18.50 -18.27
N SER A 45 4.98 19.24 -17.18
CA SER A 45 4.91 20.70 -17.21
C SER A 45 5.95 21.30 -18.16
N GLN A 46 7.20 20.82 -18.10
CA GLN A 46 8.28 21.28 -19.01
C GLN A 46 7.97 20.94 -20.48
N LEU A 47 7.32 19.81 -20.74
CA LEU A 47 6.88 19.41 -22.08
C LEU A 47 5.83 20.41 -22.61
N ILE A 48 4.83 20.76 -21.80
CA ILE A 48 3.82 21.75 -22.20
C ILE A 48 4.48 23.09 -22.49
N ASP A 49 5.35 23.57 -21.57
CA ASP A 49 6.05 24.85 -21.74
C ASP A 49 6.88 24.86 -23.04
N SER A 50 7.60 23.77 -23.32
CA SER A 50 8.42 23.65 -24.55
C SER A 50 7.59 23.66 -25.83
N LEU A 51 6.39 23.10 -25.81
CA LEU A 51 5.45 23.13 -26.95
C LEU A 51 4.83 24.51 -27.15
N VAL A 52 4.43 25.17 -26.05
CA VAL A 52 3.79 26.50 -26.11
C VAL A 52 4.78 27.57 -26.60
N TYR A 53 6.04 27.50 -26.13
CA TYR A 53 7.07 28.48 -26.50
C TYR A 53 7.89 28.10 -27.74
N GLY A 54 7.53 27.00 -28.43
CA GLY A 54 8.18 26.58 -29.68
C GLY A 54 9.64 26.20 -29.52
N GLN A 55 10.03 25.69 -28.36
CA GLN A 55 11.45 25.40 -28.07
C GLN A 55 11.89 24.09 -28.74
N THR A 56 13.13 24.06 -29.23
CA THR A 56 13.65 22.95 -30.05
C THR A 56 13.80 21.62 -29.30
N TYR A 57 13.80 21.63 -27.97
CA TYR A 57 14.03 20.45 -27.14
C TYR A 57 12.75 19.69 -26.72
N TRP A 58 11.57 20.03 -27.26
CA TRP A 58 10.33 19.34 -26.95
C TRP A 58 10.40 17.83 -27.22
N ILE A 59 11.13 17.40 -28.26
CA ILE A 59 11.30 15.99 -28.62
C ILE A 59 12.02 15.24 -27.48
N THR A 60 13.12 15.82 -26.97
CA THR A 60 13.91 15.22 -25.87
C THR A 60 13.07 15.12 -24.60
N THR A 61 12.32 16.17 -24.27
CA THR A 61 11.43 16.18 -23.10
C THR A 61 10.30 15.16 -23.23
N PHE A 62 9.79 14.96 -24.45
CA PHE A 62 8.78 13.94 -24.75
C PHE A 62 9.29 12.52 -24.51
N PHE A 63 10.48 12.18 -25.00
CA PHE A 63 11.09 10.86 -24.76
C PHE A 63 11.41 10.64 -23.28
N LEU A 64 11.86 11.69 -22.58
CA LEU A 64 12.11 11.65 -21.15
C LEU A 64 10.81 11.40 -20.38
N PHE A 65 9.71 12.04 -20.75
CA PHE A 65 8.40 11.82 -20.16
C PHE A 65 7.93 10.37 -20.35
N ILE A 66 8.06 9.82 -21.57
CA ILE A 66 7.72 8.42 -21.85
C ILE A 66 8.59 7.47 -21.02
N GLY A 67 9.90 7.76 -20.89
CA GLY A 67 10.81 6.96 -20.08
C GLY A 67 10.41 6.93 -18.60
N ILE A 68 10.04 8.07 -18.02
CA ILE A 68 9.57 8.15 -16.64
C ILE A 68 8.22 7.43 -16.48
N MET A 69 7.32 7.54 -17.44
CA MET A 69 6.04 6.81 -17.45
C MET A 69 6.25 5.28 -17.45
N ALA A 70 7.17 4.80 -18.27
CA ALA A 70 7.51 3.39 -18.35
C ALA A 70 8.14 2.90 -17.04
N LEU A 71 9.04 3.68 -16.44
CA LEU A 71 9.63 3.39 -15.12
C LEU A 71 8.55 3.32 -14.03
N ASN A 72 7.64 4.29 -13.99
CA ASN A 72 6.55 4.29 -13.01
C ASN A 72 5.67 3.05 -13.15
N SER A 73 5.27 2.69 -14.37
CA SER A 73 4.48 1.50 -14.65
C SER A 73 5.22 0.22 -14.23
N THR A 74 6.53 0.15 -14.46
CA THR A 74 7.37 -0.98 -14.06
C THR A 74 7.43 -1.12 -12.55
N PHE A 75 7.66 -0.03 -11.80
CA PHE A 75 7.68 -0.07 -10.34
C PHE A 75 6.33 -0.45 -9.75
N PHE A 76 5.24 0.08 -10.29
CA PHE A 76 3.89 -0.28 -9.89
C PHE A 76 3.60 -1.76 -10.12
N TYR A 77 3.99 -2.29 -11.28
CA TYR A 77 3.85 -3.71 -11.60
C TYR A 77 4.67 -4.60 -10.64
N LEU A 78 5.93 -4.24 -10.39
CA LEU A 78 6.79 -4.98 -9.46
C LEU A 78 6.22 -4.97 -8.04
N GLN A 79 5.76 -3.83 -7.55
CA GLN A 79 5.10 -3.72 -6.25
C GLN A 79 3.84 -4.60 -6.18
N SER A 80 3.03 -4.59 -7.23
CA SER A 80 1.82 -5.43 -7.32
C SER A 80 2.15 -6.92 -7.27
N GLN A 81 3.20 -7.37 -7.98
CA GLN A 81 3.65 -8.76 -7.94
C GLN A 81 4.19 -9.15 -6.57
N LEU A 82 4.98 -8.29 -5.92
CA LEU A 82 5.46 -8.54 -4.56
C LEU A 82 4.32 -8.65 -3.56
N ASN A 83 3.32 -7.77 -3.64
CA ASN A 83 2.12 -7.84 -2.82
C ASN A 83 1.40 -9.17 -3.02
N ARG A 84 1.25 -9.62 -4.28
CA ARG A 84 0.58 -10.88 -4.61
C ARG A 84 1.32 -12.09 -4.02
N VAL A 85 2.64 -12.13 -4.17
CA VAL A 85 3.46 -13.22 -3.62
C VAL A 85 3.41 -13.22 -2.09
N LEU A 86 3.51 -12.04 -1.47
CA LEU A 86 3.39 -11.89 -0.01
C LEU A 86 2.03 -12.36 0.48
N ASP A 87 0.95 -12.05 -0.23
CA ASP A 87 -0.42 -12.48 0.09
C ASP A 87 -0.57 -14.00 0.06
N ILE A 88 -0.04 -14.66 -0.98
CA ILE A 88 -0.07 -16.13 -1.10
C ILE A 88 0.70 -16.80 0.06
N GLN A 89 1.89 -16.29 0.38
CA GLN A 89 2.70 -16.82 1.48
C GLN A 89 2.04 -16.58 2.84
N LEU A 90 1.43 -15.42 3.02
CA LEU A 90 0.69 -15.08 4.23
C LEU A 90 -0.48 -16.02 4.43
N GLN A 91 -1.28 -16.27 3.40
CA GLN A 91 -2.40 -17.21 3.46
C GLN A 91 -1.93 -18.63 3.83
N ALA A 92 -0.85 -19.12 3.22
CA ALA A 92 -0.30 -20.42 3.54
C ALA A 92 0.18 -20.50 5.01
N HIS A 93 0.84 -19.44 5.50
CA HIS A 93 1.30 -19.35 6.89
C HIS A 93 0.13 -19.32 7.88
N LEU A 94 -0.90 -18.51 7.59
CA LEU A 94 -2.09 -18.41 8.41
C LEU A 94 -2.87 -19.72 8.47
N ARG A 95 -3.05 -20.37 7.32
CA ARG A 95 -3.71 -21.68 7.25
C ARG A 95 -2.96 -22.74 8.07
N LYS A 96 -1.62 -22.74 8.03
CA LYS A 96 -0.80 -23.63 8.87
C LYS A 96 -1.01 -23.36 10.37
N LEU A 97 -1.02 -22.09 10.77
CA LEU A 97 -1.28 -21.70 12.17
C LEU A 97 -2.68 -22.10 12.62
N PHE A 98 -3.67 -21.89 11.77
CA PHE A 98 -5.07 -22.25 12.04
C PHE A 98 -5.24 -23.75 12.23
N ILE A 99 -4.77 -24.56 11.26
CA ILE A 99 -4.83 -26.03 11.34
C ILE A 99 -4.07 -26.51 12.58
N GLY A 100 -2.86 -26.02 12.82
CA GLY A 100 -2.10 -26.37 14.01
C GLY A 100 -2.81 -26.06 15.32
N LYS A 101 -3.62 -24.98 15.35
CA LYS A 101 -4.42 -24.67 16.54
C LYS A 101 -5.65 -25.57 16.67
N VAL A 102 -6.35 -25.82 15.58
CA VAL A 102 -7.53 -26.72 15.57
C VAL A 102 -7.13 -28.14 15.96
N THR A 103 -6.01 -28.65 15.50
CA THR A 103 -5.53 -30.02 15.84
C THR A 103 -5.10 -30.17 17.31
N THR A 104 -4.86 -29.06 18.02
CA THR A 104 -4.56 -29.08 19.46
C THR A 104 -5.81 -28.98 20.35
N LEU A 105 -7.00 -28.81 19.78
CA LEU A 105 -8.27 -28.80 20.52
C LEU A 105 -8.75 -30.23 20.74
N ASP A 106 -9.20 -30.52 21.97
CA ASP A 106 -9.82 -31.81 22.30
C ASP A 106 -11.10 -32.04 21.51
N TYR A 107 -11.33 -33.28 21.10
CA TYR A 107 -12.46 -33.70 20.29
C TYR A 107 -13.83 -33.25 20.88
N GLN A 108 -13.98 -33.30 22.21
CA GLN A 108 -15.17 -32.84 22.91
C GLN A 108 -15.49 -31.35 22.71
N HIS A 109 -14.45 -30.53 22.48
CA HIS A 109 -14.60 -29.10 22.21
C HIS A 109 -14.95 -28.84 20.73
N LEU A 110 -14.57 -29.72 19.83
CA LEU A 110 -14.86 -29.61 18.40
C LEU A 110 -16.32 -29.93 18.07
N GLU A 111 -16.97 -30.84 18.82
CA GLU A 111 -18.40 -31.18 18.65
C GLU A 111 -19.35 -30.11 19.15
N GLY A 112 -18.90 -29.17 19.98
CA GLY A 112 -19.72 -28.05 20.47
C GLY A 112 -20.17 -27.15 19.32
N LYS A 113 -21.49 -26.94 19.17
CA LYS A 113 -22.08 -26.09 18.12
C LYS A 113 -21.46 -24.68 18.08
N ASP A 114 -21.18 -24.12 19.24
CA ASP A 114 -20.56 -22.78 19.35
C ASP A 114 -19.10 -22.77 18.87
N THR A 115 -18.36 -23.82 19.19
CA THR A 115 -16.95 -23.95 18.74
C THR A 115 -16.89 -24.22 17.25
N SER A 116 -17.75 -25.07 16.69
CA SER A 116 -17.85 -25.31 15.24
C SER A 116 -18.20 -24.03 14.48
N ASN A 117 -19.15 -23.24 14.98
CA ASN A 117 -19.49 -21.94 14.37
C ASN A 117 -18.34 -20.94 14.45
N LEU A 118 -17.58 -20.90 15.55
CA LEU A 118 -16.39 -20.06 15.70
C LEU A 118 -15.30 -20.48 14.74
N ILE A 119 -15.05 -21.78 14.57
CA ILE A 119 -14.04 -22.31 13.64
C ILE A 119 -14.41 -21.91 12.20
N SER A 120 -15.67 -22.10 11.78
CA SER A 120 -16.12 -21.73 10.45
C SER A 120 -16.00 -20.21 10.21
N LYS A 121 -16.41 -19.40 11.18
CA LYS A 121 -16.30 -17.95 11.09
C LYS A 121 -14.84 -17.47 11.03
N VAL A 122 -13.94 -18.10 11.78
CA VAL A 122 -12.52 -17.78 11.74
C VAL A 122 -11.91 -18.21 10.42
N ASP A 123 -12.27 -19.38 9.87
CA ASP A 123 -11.75 -19.84 8.56
C ASP A 123 -12.18 -18.90 7.43
N GLU A 124 -13.42 -18.43 7.43
CA GLU A 124 -13.93 -17.49 6.43
C GLU A 124 -13.31 -16.09 6.56
N GLU A 125 -13.26 -15.54 7.78
CA GLU A 125 -12.91 -14.13 7.99
C GLU A 125 -11.39 -13.90 8.13
N PHE A 126 -10.65 -14.86 8.65
CA PHE A 126 -9.27 -14.67 9.07
C PHE A 126 -8.32 -14.37 7.88
N GLY A 127 -8.50 -15.08 6.78
CA GLY A 127 -7.67 -14.90 5.59
C GLY A 127 -7.82 -13.52 4.93
N TRP A 128 -9.07 -13.07 4.72
CA TRP A 128 -9.32 -11.82 4.03
C TRP A 128 -9.09 -10.58 4.90
N ARG A 129 -9.41 -10.63 6.20
CA ARG A 129 -9.20 -9.49 7.10
C ARG A 129 -7.73 -9.12 7.28
N ILE A 130 -6.84 -10.12 7.38
CA ILE A 130 -5.40 -9.85 7.51
C ILE A 130 -4.84 -9.30 6.20
N ARG A 131 -5.30 -9.80 5.05
CA ARG A 131 -4.96 -9.26 3.73
C ARG A 131 -5.41 -7.80 3.60
N GLN A 132 -6.65 -7.51 3.99
CA GLN A 132 -7.17 -6.14 3.98
C GLN A 132 -6.30 -5.22 4.86
N THR A 133 -5.93 -5.66 6.06
CA THR A 133 -5.05 -4.88 6.96
C THR A 133 -3.69 -4.58 6.30
N LEU A 134 -3.12 -5.53 5.55
CA LEU A 134 -1.86 -5.29 4.80
C LEU A 134 -2.07 -4.26 3.68
N SER A 135 -3.13 -4.42 2.91
CA SER A 135 -3.49 -3.50 1.82
C SER A 135 -3.71 -2.08 2.36
N ASP A 136 -4.45 -1.95 3.44
CA ASP A 136 -4.74 -0.65 4.07
C ASP A 136 -3.47 -0.02 4.64
N ALA A 137 -2.60 -0.80 5.30
CA ALA A 137 -1.33 -0.32 5.80
C ALA A 137 -0.42 0.19 4.67
N ASN A 138 -0.33 -0.54 3.56
CA ASN A 138 0.43 -0.11 2.38
C ASN A 138 -0.18 1.14 1.73
N SER A 139 -1.50 1.21 1.62
CA SER A 139 -2.22 2.36 1.09
C SER A 139 -2.00 3.62 1.94
N ILE A 140 -2.11 3.49 3.27
CA ILE A 140 -1.84 4.59 4.21
C ILE A 140 -0.38 5.05 4.06
N PHE A 141 0.57 4.12 4.00
CA PHE A 141 1.99 4.43 3.86
C PHE A 141 2.29 5.19 2.56
N THR A 142 1.79 4.71 1.42
CA THR A 142 1.98 5.38 0.12
C THR A 142 1.28 6.73 0.06
N SER A 143 0.10 6.86 0.66
CA SER A 143 -0.63 8.14 0.75
C SER A 143 0.10 9.17 1.60
N LEU A 144 0.67 8.76 2.74
CA LEU A 144 1.49 9.64 3.59
C LEU A 144 2.75 10.11 2.86
N LEU A 145 3.43 9.22 2.14
CA LEU A 145 4.60 9.58 1.33
C LEU A 145 4.24 10.56 0.21
N SER A 146 3.14 10.31 -0.48
CA SER A 146 2.63 11.21 -1.53
C SER A 146 2.29 12.59 -0.96
N LEU A 147 1.62 12.62 0.19
CA LEU A 147 1.27 13.87 0.88
C LEU A 147 2.53 14.64 1.31
N LEU A 148 3.54 13.96 1.84
CA LEU A 148 4.83 14.57 2.19
C LEU A 148 5.51 15.15 0.95
N THR A 149 5.55 14.39 -0.15
CA THR A 149 6.17 14.83 -1.41
C THR A 149 5.48 16.09 -1.95
N VAL A 150 4.15 16.11 -1.98
CA VAL A 150 3.35 17.27 -2.40
C VAL A 150 3.57 18.45 -1.44
N SER A 151 3.63 18.20 -0.13
CA SER A 151 3.84 19.24 0.89
C SER A 151 5.18 19.95 0.73
N ILE A 152 6.26 19.21 0.50
CA ILE A 152 7.60 19.79 0.31
C ILE A 152 7.63 20.79 -0.85
N ILE A 153 6.78 20.60 -1.85
CA ILE A 153 6.77 21.42 -3.07
C ILE A 153 5.80 22.60 -2.97
N LEU A 154 4.58 22.34 -2.50
CA LEU A 154 3.52 23.35 -2.46
C LEU A 154 3.69 24.34 -1.31
N LEU A 155 4.12 23.87 -0.15
CA LEU A 155 4.19 24.67 1.06
C LEU A 155 5.07 25.93 0.92
N PRO A 156 6.26 25.87 0.29
CA PRO A 156 7.10 27.06 0.10
C PRO A 156 6.55 28.07 -0.92
N LYS A 157 5.77 27.60 -1.94
CA LYS A 157 5.30 28.44 -3.03
C LYS A 157 3.86 28.89 -2.86
N PHE A 158 3.00 28.00 -2.37
CA PHE A 158 1.55 28.21 -2.30
C PHE A 158 0.96 27.60 -1.02
N PRO A 159 1.24 28.18 0.17
CA PRO A 159 0.79 27.62 1.45
C PRO A 159 -0.73 27.53 1.56
N PHE A 160 -1.46 28.46 0.93
CA PHE A 160 -2.92 28.45 0.94
C PHE A 160 -3.53 27.34 0.11
N LEU A 161 -2.96 27.05 -1.08
CA LEU A 161 -3.37 25.90 -1.91
C LEU A 161 -3.09 24.56 -1.21
N TRP A 162 -1.95 24.47 -0.52
CA TRP A 162 -1.63 23.28 0.27
C TRP A 162 -2.69 23.01 1.35
N LEU A 163 -3.13 24.06 2.06
CA LEU A 163 -4.15 23.94 3.10
C LEU A 163 -5.50 23.46 2.55
N ILE A 164 -5.90 23.95 1.37
CA ILE A 164 -7.14 23.52 0.70
C ILE A 164 -7.05 22.04 0.32
N ILE A 165 -5.93 21.60 -0.28
CA ILE A 165 -5.71 20.20 -0.66
C ILE A 165 -5.69 19.30 0.58
N PHE A 166 -5.02 19.72 1.65
CA PHE A 166 -5.00 18.98 2.91
C PHE A 166 -6.41 18.81 3.49
N LEU A 167 -7.18 19.87 3.57
CA LEU A 167 -8.56 19.83 4.06
C LEU A 167 -9.47 18.97 3.19
N SER A 168 -9.27 18.96 1.88
CA SER A 168 -10.08 18.13 0.96
C SER A 168 -9.87 16.63 1.13
N GLN A 169 -8.72 16.20 1.68
CA GLN A 169 -8.41 14.79 1.94
C GLN A 169 -9.02 14.29 3.27
N VAL A 170 -9.26 15.19 4.22
CA VAL A 170 -9.78 14.84 5.55
C VAL A 170 -11.10 14.06 5.51
N PRO A 171 -12.13 14.43 4.71
CA PRO A 171 -13.38 13.70 4.66
C PRO A 171 -13.25 12.23 4.25
N GLN A 172 -12.28 11.89 3.38
CA GLN A 172 -12.06 10.52 2.90
C GLN A 172 -11.63 9.54 4.01
N TYR A 173 -11.14 10.05 5.15
CA TYR A 173 -10.73 9.22 6.28
C TYR A 173 -11.82 9.07 7.35
N PHE A 174 -12.93 9.83 7.24
CA PHE A 174 -14.03 9.80 8.20
C PHE A 174 -15.28 9.10 7.67
N PHE A 175 -15.38 8.88 6.38
CA PHE A 175 -16.45 8.15 5.67
C PHE A 175 -15.91 6.93 4.96
#